data_53273534cc4f5c147c85a8af86ba4d92
#
_entry.id   53273534cc4f5c147c85a8af86ba4d92
#
_cell.length_a   1.000
_cell.length_b   1.000
_cell.length_c   1.000
_cell.angle_alpha   90.00
_cell.angle_beta   90.00
_cell.angle_gamma   90.00
#
_symmetry.space_group_name_H-M   'P 1'
#
loop_
_entity.id
_entity.type
_entity.pdbx_description
1 polymer ?
#
loop_
_entity_poly.entity_id
_entity_poly.type
_entity_poly.pdbx_seq_one_letter_code
_entity_poly.pdbx_strand_id
1 'polypeptide(L)'
;MKISYAILTHNEGEYIGKLLNFLVNNKRAEDEIVIVDDHSDDSLTKKYLEDYKPHIKLYYRTFDGDHTQKNYLNSLCTGDYILQLDADELISKEFINVLPDLLEGNSEVDLFIVPRINTVEGLTQEWITKWRWNVNEKGWINFPDWQMRLYRNCDWVKWDGLLHSKIEGHKTYLHLPPEELFCILHPKQLDRQIAQNNLYDKIEQTGRSKYKV
;
A
#
# COMPACT_ATOMS: atom_id res chain seq x y z
N MET A 1 -21.12 2.82 2.44
CA MET A 1 -20.10 1.84 2.85
C MET A 1 -18.95 2.53 3.58
N LYS A 2 -18.43 1.93 4.67
CA LYS A 2 -17.27 2.40 5.42
C LYS A 2 -15.99 1.80 4.84
N ILE A 3 -14.90 2.58 4.79
CA ILE A 3 -13.59 2.14 4.29
C ILE A 3 -12.57 2.18 5.42
N SER A 4 -11.78 1.10 5.53
CA SER A 4 -10.58 1.09 6.37
C SER A 4 -9.36 1.32 5.49
N TYR A 5 -8.65 2.43 5.70
CA TYR A 5 -7.32 2.66 5.14
C TYR A 5 -6.32 1.91 6.02
N ALA A 6 -5.79 0.81 5.51
CA ALA A 6 -4.96 -0.15 6.24
C ALA A 6 -3.49 0.00 5.84
N ILE A 7 -2.61 0.25 6.82
CA ILE A 7 -1.21 0.60 6.58
C ILE A 7 -0.30 -0.24 7.47
N LEU A 8 0.71 -0.87 6.86
CA LEU A 8 1.86 -1.42 7.58
C LEU A 8 3.01 -0.42 7.54
N THR A 9 3.75 -0.30 8.62
CA THR A 9 4.90 0.62 8.70
C THR A 9 6.06 0.04 9.49
N HIS A 10 7.29 0.35 9.06
CA HIS A 10 8.53 0.13 9.78
C HIS A 10 9.61 1.10 9.27
N ASN A 11 9.99 2.08 10.11
CA ASN A 11 11.04 3.05 9.79
C ASN A 11 10.83 3.82 8.47
N GLU A 12 9.60 4.28 8.22
CA GLU A 12 9.22 4.95 6.97
C GLU A 12 9.44 6.48 6.95
N GLY A 13 9.77 7.08 8.11
CA GLY A 13 10.15 8.49 8.22
C GLY A 13 9.11 9.44 7.61
N GLU A 14 9.56 10.30 6.68
CA GLU A 14 8.71 11.29 6.01
C GLU A 14 7.58 10.70 5.17
N TYR A 15 7.71 9.44 4.71
CA TYR A 15 6.70 8.83 3.85
C TYR A 15 5.41 8.59 4.63
N ILE A 16 5.49 7.94 5.80
CA ILE A 16 4.32 7.74 6.65
C ILE A 16 3.70 9.07 7.09
N GLY A 17 4.52 10.09 7.36
CA GLY A 17 4.05 11.44 7.72
C GLY A 17 3.21 12.07 6.59
N LYS A 18 3.67 11.98 5.34
CA LYS A 18 2.94 12.49 4.16
C LYS A 18 1.62 11.74 3.95
N LEU A 19 1.63 10.41 4.03
CA LEU A 19 0.43 9.59 3.89
C LEU A 19 -0.60 9.91 4.98
N LEU A 20 -0.19 9.99 6.25
CA LEU A 20 -1.07 10.30 7.36
C LEU A 20 -1.65 11.72 7.26
N ASN A 21 -0.82 12.71 6.95
CA ASN A 21 -1.30 14.07 6.73
C ASN A 21 -2.36 14.11 5.62
N PHE A 22 -2.13 13.40 4.52
CA PHE A 22 -3.08 13.34 3.42
C PHE A 22 -4.40 12.67 3.83
N LEU A 23 -4.33 11.46 4.41
CA LEU A 23 -5.53 10.69 4.77
C LEU A 23 -6.37 11.37 5.86
N VAL A 24 -5.75 11.92 6.90
CA VAL A 24 -6.46 12.61 7.98
C VAL A 24 -7.24 13.82 7.48
N ASN A 25 -6.68 14.55 6.49
CA ASN A 25 -7.33 15.74 5.94
C ASN A 25 -8.35 15.45 4.83
N ASN A 26 -8.38 14.26 4.25
CA ASN A 26 -9.20 13.96 3.07
C ASN A 26 -10.15 12.78 3.22
N LYS A 27 -9.91 11.83 4.16
CA LYS A 27 -10.84 10.73 4.39
C LYS A 27 -12.20 11.22 4.85
N ARG A 28 -13.25 10.48 4.60
CA ARG A 28 -14.59 10.77 5.10
C ARG A 28 -14.65 10.54 6.63
N ALA A 29 -15.64 11.16 7.28
CA ALA A 29 -15.78 11.07 8.74
C ALA A 29 -16.05 9.65 9.24
N GLU A 30 -16.79 8.84 8.49
CA GLU A 30 -17.10 7.44 8.79
C GLU A 30 -15.96 6.47 8.57
N ASP A 31 -14.97 6.84 7.73
CA ASP A 31 -13.82 5.99 7.42
C ASP A 31 -12.78 6.03 8.53
N GLU A 32 -11.96 5.00 8.57
CA GLU A 32 -10.91 4.87 9.58
C GLU A 32 -9.52 4.67 8.94
N ILE A 33 -8.49 5.01 9.71
CA ILE A 33 -7.10 4.70 9.40
C ILE A 33 -6.61 3.71 10.45
N VAL A 34 -6.16 2.53 10.01
CA VAL A 34 -5.65 1.46 10.88
C VAL A 34 -4.19 1.19 10.52
N ILE A 35 -3.31 1.28 11.51
CA ILE A 35 -1.87 1.11 11.33
C ILE A 35 -1.35 -0.01 12.22
N VAL A 36 -0.52 -0.86 11.64
CA VAL A 36 0.31 -1.79 12.39
C VAL A 36 1.78 -1.41 12.18
N ASP A 37 2.43 -1.01 13.26
CA ASP A 37 3.85 -0.68 13.29
C ASP A 37 4.68 -1.88 13.75
N ASP A 38 5.68 -2.28 12.95
CA ASP A 38 6.66 -3.30 13.34
C ASP A 38 7.77 -2.68 14.20
N HIS A 39 7.37 -2.08 15.32
CA HIS A 39 8.29 -1.50 16.31
C HIS A 39 9.35 -0.59 15.70
N SER A 40 8.93 0.40 14.92
CA SER A 40 9.83 1.42 14.35
C SER A 40 10.74 2.01 15.42
N ASP A 41 12.02 2.17 15.11
CA ASP A 41 13.03 2.73 16.01
C ASP A 41 13.56 4.10 15.56
N ASP A 42 13.32 4.52 14.31
CA ASP A 42 13.64 5.87 13.86
C ASP A 42 12.75 6.94 14.51
N SER A 43 13.36 8.08 14.79
CA SER A 43 12.70 9.16 15.52
C SER A 43 11.56 9.81 14.75
N LEU A 44 11.62 9.80 13.41
CA LEU A 44 10.69 10.52 12.57
C LEU A 44 9.38 9.74 12.39
N THR A 45 9.46 8.44 12.14
CA THR A 45 8.27 7.54 12.13
C THR A 45 7.56 7.61 13.47
N LYS A 46 8.30 7.44 14.59
CA LYS A 46 7.73 7.55 15.94
C LYS A 46 7.01 8.87 16.18
N LYS A 47 7.64 9.97 15.77
CA LYS A 47 7.07 11.31 15.91
C LYS A 47 5.73 11.40 15.16
N TYR A 48 5.69 11.00 13.88
CA TYR A 48 4.46 11.08 13.10
C TYR A 48 3.37 10.16 13.65
N LEU A 49 3.69 8.93 14.05
CA LEU A 49 2.71 8.02 14.65
C LEU A 49 2.11 8.61 15.94
N GLU A 50 2.90 9.28 16.78
CA GLU A 50 2.39 9.94 18.00
C GLU A 50 1.60 11.21 17.68
N ASP A 51 2.07 12.07 16.75
CA ASP A 51 1.39 13.31 16.35
C ASP A 51 -0.02 13.01 15.78
N TYR A 52 -0.17 11.93 15.01
CA TYR A 52 -1.45 11.54 14.40
C TYR A 52 -2.29 10.56 15.23
N LYS A 53 -1.81 10.10 16.38
CA LYS A 53 -2.48 9.14 17.26
C LYS A 53 -3.96 9.43 17.56
N PRO A 54 -4.39 10.69 17.73
CA PRO A 54 -5.82 11.00 17.93
C PRO A 54 -6.72 10.70 16.74
N HIS A 55 -6.14 10.50 15.55
CA HIS A 55 -6.86 10.35 14.29
C HIS A 55 -6.75 8.95 13.68
N ILE A 56 -5.96 8.04 14.28
CA ILE A 56 -5.63 6.71 13.77
C ILE A 56 -5.86 5.65 14.83
N LYS A 57 -6.03 4.42 14.39
CA LYS A 57 -5.94 3.24 15.25
C LYS A 57 -4.56 2.64 15.09
N LEU A 58 -3.70 2.81 16.08
CA LEU A 58 -2.30 2.38 16.06
C LEU A 58 -2.10 1.13 16.90
N TYR A 59 -1.51 0.10 16.28
CA TYR A 59 -1.15 -1.16 16.91
C TYR A 59 0.31 -1.49 16.65
N TYR A 60 0.89 -2.31 17.52
CA TYR A 60 2.29 -2.75 17.41
C TYR A 60 2.34 -4.25 17.29
N ARG A 61 3.10 -4.76 16.32
CA ARG A 61 3.30 -6.19 16.14
C ARG A 61 4.62 -6.47 15.44
N THR A 62 5.42 -7.36 16.04
CA THR A 62 6.67 -7.81 15.41
C THR A 62 6.36 -8.55 14.10
N PHE A 63 7.06 -8.19 13.05
CA PHE A 63 6.92 -8.81 11.73
C PHE A 63 7.32 -10.29 11.76
N ASP A 64 6.43 -11.17 11.31
CA ASP A 64 6.63 -12.61 11.22
C ASP A 64 6.32 -13.19 9.83
N GLY A 65 6.04 -12.31 8.87
CA GLY A 65 5.75 -12.64 7.47
C GLY A 65 4.77 -11.68 6.83
N ASP A 66 4.87 -11.51 5.50
CA ASP A 66 4.08 -10.51 4.77
C ASP A 66 2.58 -10.79 4.90
N HIS A 67 2.12 -12.00 4.55
CA HIS A 67 0.69 -12.35 4.63
C HIS A 67 0.15 -12.37 6.06
N THR A 68 0.94 -12.81 7.05
CA THR A 68 0.54 -12.83 8.46
C THR A 68 0.35 -11.43 9.01
N GLN A 69 1.25 -10.51 8.68
CA GLN A 69 1.16 -9.11 9.10
C GLN A 69 -0.05 -8.41 8.47
N LYS A 70 -0.28 -8.64 7.16
CA LYS A 70 -1.44 -8.09 6.45
C LYS A 70 -2.76 -8.64 6.98
N ASN A 71 -2.84 -9.95 7.25
CA ASN A 71 -4.06 -10.56 7.81
C ASN A 71 -4.33 -10.09 9.25
N TYR A 72 -3.29 -9.87 10.05
CA TYR A 72 -3.44 -9.25 11.36
C TYR A 72 -3.98 -7.82 11.22
N LEU A 73 -3.42 -7.00 10.34
CA LEU A 73 -3.92 -5.66 10.06
C LEU A 73 -5.40 -5.69 9.63
N ASN A 74 -5.77 -6.62 8.74
CA ASN A 74 -7.15 -6.79 8.29
C ASN A 74 -8.11 -7.10 9.45
N SER A 75 -7.68 -7.94 10.41
CA SER A 75 -8.50 -8.31 11.58
C SER A 75 -8.83 -7.14 12.52
N LEU A 76 -8.10 -6.03 12.41
CA LEU A 76 -8.30 -4.81 13.17
C LEU A 76 -9.21 -3.79 12.45
N CYS A 77 -9.45 -4.00 11.16
CA CYS A 77 -10.28 -3.14 10.33
C CYS A 77 -11.76 -3.40 10.57
N THR A 78 -12.57 -2.33 10.59
CA THR A 78 -14.02 -2.41 10.82
C THR A 78 -14.85 -1.83 9.67
N GLY A 79 -14.19 -1.43 8.57
CA GLY A 79 -14.86 -0.99 7.34
C GLY A 79 -15.45 -2.16 6.57
N ASP A 80 -16.39 -1.89 5.68
CA ASP A 80 -16.97 -2.86 4.74
C ASP A 80 -15.94 -3.31 3.70
N TYR A 81 -15.04 -2.38 3.35
CA TYR A 81 -13.91 -2.61 2.46
C TYR A 81 -12.61 -2.11 3.10
N ILE A 82 -11.53 -2.74 2.72
CA ILE A 82 -10.16 -2.36 3.10
C ILE A 82 -9.46 -1.82 1.86
N LEU A 83 -8.92 -0.61 1.97
CA LEU A 83 -7.92 -0.09 1.03
C LEU A 83 -6.56 -0.15 1.72
N GLN A 84 -5.74 -1.12 1.32
CA GLN A 84 -4.40 -1.27 1.85
C GLN A 84 -3.43 -0.39 1.07
N LEU A 85 -2.65 0.40 1.78
CA LEU A 85 -1.61 1.26 1.24
C LEU A 85 -0.27 0.94 1.92
N ASP A 86 0.80 0.93 1.15
CA ASP A 86 2.14 0.94 1.71
C ASP A 86 2.47 2.36 2.21
N ALA A 87 3.33 2.51 3.19
CA ALA A 87 3.61 3.80 3.83
C ALA A 87 4.18 4.86 2.87
N ASP A 88 4.76 4.43 1.76
CA ASP A 88 5.31 5.28 0.68
C ASP A 88 4.36 5.43 -0.53
N GLU A 89 3.10 5.01 -0.38
CA GLU A 89 2.05 5.16 -1.39
C GLU A 89 1.09 6.30 -1.05
N LEU A 90 0.52 6.93 -2.07
CA LEU A 90 -0.51 7.97 -1.96
C LEU A 90 -1.65 7.66 -2.92
N ILE A 91 -2.80 8.27 -2.66
CA ILE A 91 -3.95 8.29 -3.58
C ILE A 91 -4.41 9.72 -3.80
N SER A 92 -5.23 9.97 -4.81
CA SER A 92 -5.81 11.29 -5.01
C SER A 92 -7.01 11.53 -4.10
N LYS A 93 -7.33 12.80 -3.83
CA LYS A 93 -8.56 13.17 -3.13
C LYS A 93 -9.79 12.78 -3.96
N GLU A 94 -9.68 12.90 -5.26
CA GLU A 94 -10.71 12.53 -6.21
C GLU A 94 -11.01 11.03 -6.13
N PHE A 95 -10.00 10.19 -5.96
CA PHE A 95 -10.21 8.76 -5.74
C PHE A 95 -10.96 8.49 -4.44
N ILE A 96 -10.60 9.14 -3.33
CA ILE A 96 -11.35 9.03 -2.06
C ILE A 96 -12.82 9.41 -2.27
N ASN A 97 -13.10 10.47 -3.02
CA ASN A 97 -14.46 10.97 -3.24
C ASN A 97 -15.33 10.01 -4.06
N VAL A 98 -14.77 9.30 -5.03
CA VAL A 98 -15.52 8.37 -5.89
C VAL A 98 -15.63 6.96 -5.30
N LEU A 99 -14.80 6.59 -4.32
CA LEU A 99 -14.81 5.25 -3.71
C LEU A 99 -16.19 4.80 -3.21
N PRO A 100 -17.00 5.62 -2.52
CA PRO A 100 -18.32 5.18 -2.04
C PRO A 100 -19.23 4.73 -3.17
N ASP A 101 -19.37 5.55 -4.20
CA ASP A 101 -20.23 5.29 -5.34
C ASP A 101 -19.72 4.09 -6.16
N LEU A 102 -18.39 3.99 -6.31
CA LEU A 102 -17.74 2.84 -6.93
C LEU A 102 -18.08 1.52 -6.22
N LEU A 103 -17.96 1.51 -4.88
CA LEU A 103 -18.21 0.32 -4.06
C LEU A 103 -19.70 -0.03 -3.98
N GLU A 104 -20.59 0.97 -3.92
CA GLU A 104 -22.04 0.76 -3.92
C GLU A 104 -22.52 0.22 -5.27
N GLY A 105 -22.02 0.80 -6.37
CA GLY A 105 -22.35 0.36 -7.73
C GLY A 105 -21.81 -1.03 -8.10
N ASN A 106 -20.86 -1.58 -7.32
CA ASN A 106 -20.22 -2.88 -7.54
C ASN A 106 -20.21 -3.70 -6.24
N SER A 107 -21.32 -3.68 -5.52
CA SER A 107 -21.42 -4.31 -4.19
C SER A 107 -21.24 -5.83 -4.18
N GLU A 108 -21.28 -6.49 -5.33
CA GLU A 108 -20.99 -7.92 -5.52
C GLU A 108 -19.50 -8.23 -5.69
N VAL A 109 -18.65 -7.21 -5.89
CA VAL A 109 -17.20 -7.38 -6.13
C VAL A 109 -16.46 -7.53 -4.81
N ASP A 110 -15.69 -8.61 -4.69
CA ASP A 110 -14.87 -8.90 -3.51
C ASP A 110 -13.49 -8.22 -3.58
N LEU A 111 -12.90 -8.12 -4.79
CA LEU A 111 -11.55 -7.60 -5.01
C LEU A 111 -11.51 -6.63 -6.19
N PHE A 112 -11.03 -5.42 -5.96
CA PHE A 112 -10.67 -4.47 -6.99
C PHE A 112 -9.16 -4.46 -7.18
N ILE A 113 -8.73 -4.69 -8.40
CA ILE A 113 -7.32 -4.62 -8.79
C ILE A 113 -7.04 -3.20 -9.24
N VAL A 114 -6.21 -2.51 -8.47
CA VAL A 114 -5.97 -1.06 -8.56
C VAL A 114 -4.69 -0.82 -9.37
N PRO A 115 -4.70 0.05 -10.38
CA PRO A 115 -3.49 0.42 -11.09
C PRO A 115 -2.58 1.29 -10.21
N ARG A 116 -1.26 1.08 -10.30
CA ARG A 116 -0.27 1.88 -9.58
C ARG A 116 0.66 2.59 -10.56
N ILE A 117 0.94 3.84 -10.28
CA ILE A 117 1.91 4.68 -10.98
C ILE A 117 3.20 4.69 -10.17
N ASN A 118 4.23 4.02 -10.69
CA ASN A 118 5.56 4.07 -10.13
C ASN A 118 6.37 5.17 -10.80
N THR A 119 6.97 6.05 -10.01
CA THR A 119 7.92 7.05 -10.47
C THR A 119 9.18 7.03 -9.62
N VAL A 120 10.33 7.32 -10.22
CA VAL A 120 11.61 7.41 -9.50
C VAL A 120 12.27 8.73 -9.84
N GLU A 121 12.39 9.61 -8.87
CA GLU A 121 13.10 10.87 -9.02
C GLU A 121 14.61 10.61 -9.12
N GLY A 122 15.28 11.26 -10.07
CA GLY A 122 16.70 11.03 -10.37
C GLY A 122 16.96 9.81 -11.26
N LEU A 123 15.91 9.15 -11.81
CA LEU A 123 16.06 8.01 -12.71
C LEU A 123 16.83 8.40 -13.96
N THR A 124 17.88 7.62 -14.31
CA THR A 124 18.68 7.80 -15.50
C THR A 124 18.48 6.67 -16.52
N GLN A 125 18.85 6.92 -17.78
CA GLN A 125 18.78 5.90 -18.83
C GLN A 125 19.60 4.65 -18.52
N GLU A 126 20.70 4.80 -17.78
CA GLU A 126 21.52 3.67 -17.32
C GLU A 126 20.71 2.71 -16.43
N TRP A 127 19.98 3.26 -15.44
CA TRP A 127 19.15 2.45 -14.56
C TRP A 127 17.93 1.84 -15.26
N ILE A 128 17.30 2.59 -16.17
CA ILE A 128 16.19 2.06 -16.99
C ILE A 128 16.66 0.82 -17.75
N THR A 129 17.82 0.91 -18.39
CA THR A 129 18.41 -0.21 -19.15
C THR A 129 18.80 -1.37 -18.25
N LYS A 130 19.48 -1.09 -17.12
CA LYS A 130 19.93 -2.08 -16.17
C LYS A 130 18.77 -2.91 -15.58
N TRP A 131 17.67 -2.24 -15.22
CA TRP A 131 16.49 -2.89 -14.62
C TRP A 131 15.47 -3.35 -15.67
N ARG A 132 15.73 -3.08 -16.97
CA ARG A 132 14.84 -3.43 -18.08
C ARG A 132 13.43 -2.86 -17.91
N TRP A 133 13.34 -1.63 -17.41
CA TRP A 133 12.08 -0.97 -17.19
C TRP A 133 11.53 -0.36 -18.48
N ASN A 134 10.21 -0.42 -18.63
CA ASN A 134 9.49 0.34 -19.62
C ASN A 134 9.01 1.64 -18.97
N VAL A 135 9.45 2.80 -19.49
CA VAL A 135 9.08 4.12 -18.98
C VAL A 135 8.34 4.86 -20.09
N ASN A 136 7.08 5.24 -19.81
CA ASN A 136 6.27 5.97 -20.78
C ASN A 136 6.60 7.47 -20.81
N GLU A 137 5.92 8.22 -21.68
CA GLU A 137 6.12 9.67 -21.88
C GLU A 137 5.85 10.51 -20.61
N LYS A 138 5.02 10.00 -19.67
CA LYS A 138 4.74 10.64 -18.38
C LYS A 138 5.78 10.29 -17.31
N GLY A 139 6.80 9.50 -17.63
CA GLY A 139 7.80 9.01 -16.67
C GLY A 139 7.30 7.86 -15.78
N TRP A 140 6.19 7.21 -16.11
CA TRP A 140 5.63 6.10 -15.35
C TRP A 140 6.32 4.79 -15.73
N ILE A 141 6.74 4.05 -14.71
CA ILE A 141 7.52 2.83 -14.86
C ILE A 141 6.58 1.62 -14.89
N ASN A 142 6.70 0.79 -15.96
CA ASN A 142 5.96 -0.46 -16.14
C ASN A 142 4.43 -0.32 -15.96
N PHE A 143 3.87 0.84 -16.32
CA PHE A 143 2.44 1.11 -16.16
C PHE A 143 1.59 0.35 -17.20
N PRO A 144 0.40 -0.16 -16.78
CA PRO A 144 -0.12 -0.19 -15.43
C PRO A 144 0.49 -1.31 -14.57
N ASP A 145 0.87 -0.98 -13.34
CA ASP A 145 1.31 -1.95 -12.33
C ASP A 145 0.11 -2.33 -11.45
N TRP A 146 -0.46 -3.50 -11.70
CA TRP A 146 -1.71 -3.95 -11.10
C TRP A 146 -1.52 -4.47 -9.69
N GLN A 147 -2.25 -3.87 -8.72
CA GLN A 147 -2.14 -4.17 -7.30
C GLN A 147 -3.47 -4.64 -6.70
N MET A 148 -3.43 -5.70 -5.90
CA MET A 148 -4.56 -6.20 -5.13
C MET A 148 -4.69 -5.37 -3.83
N ARG A 149 -5.31 -4.18 -3.89
CA ARG A 149 -5.25 -3.21 -2.79
C ARG A 149 -6.59 -2.82 -2.20
N LEU A 150 -7.69 -2.99 -2.92
CA LEU A 150 -9.03 -2.63 -2.46
C LEU A 150 -9.91 -3.90 -2.46
N TYR A 151 -10.35 -4.33 -1.28
CA TYR A 151 -11.05 -5.60 -1.16
C TYR A 151 -12.06 -5.60 -0.01
N ARG A 152 -13.06 -6.49 -0.12
CA ARG A 152 -14.08 -6.69 0.89
C ARG A 152 -13.48 -7.16 2.20
N ASN A 153 -13.90 -6.57 3.29
CA ASN A 153 -13.51 -7.00 4.63
C ASN A 153 -14.41 -8.16 5.09
N CYS A 154 -13.96 -9.37 4.86
CA CYS A 154 -14.70 -10.59 5.22
C CYS A 154 -13.74 -11.77 5.47
N ASP A 155 -14.23 -12.79 6.16
CA ASP A 155 -13.39 -13.90 6.64
C ASP A 155 -12.75 -14.76 5.55
N TRP A 156 -13.33 -14.78 4.35
CA TRP A 156 -12.83 -15.62 3.24
C TRP A 156 -11.86 -14.90 2.30
N VAL A 157 -11.75 -13.57 2.37
CA VAL A 157 -10.77 -12.78 1.62
C VAL A 157 -9.54 -12.56 2.49
N LYS A 158 -8.44 -13.20 2.13
CA LYS A 158 -7.19 -13.19 2.94
C LYS A 158 -5.96 -13.07 2.08
N TRP A 159 -4.92 -12.53 2.66
CA TRP A 159 -3.58 -12.58 2.08
C TRP A 159 -2.96 -13.96 2.28
N ASP A 160 -2.36 -14.52 1.23
CA ASP A 160 -1.61 -15.78 1.27
C ASP A 160 -0.34 -15.69 0.42
N GLY A 161 0.66 -16.50 0.76
CA GLY A 161 1.96 -16.55 0.10
C GLY A 161 3.10 -15.99 0.97
N LEU A 162 4.27 -16.62 0.87
CA LEU A 162 5.46 -16.26 1.67
C LEU A 162 6.17 -15.00 1.13
N LEU A 163 6.24 -14.87 -0.18
CA LEU A 163 6.82 -13.72 -0.89
C LEU A 163 5.81 -13.30 -1.96
N HIS A 164 5.64 -11.97 -2.15
CA HIS A 164 4.64 -11.44 -3.07
C HIS A 164 3.24 -12.00 -2.79
N SER A 165 2.81 -11.90 -1.53
CA SER A 165 1.50 -12.40 -1.12
C SER A 165 0.38 -11.82 -1.99
N LYS A 166 -0.65 -12.63 -2.23
CA LYS A 166 -1.81 -12.29 -3.02
C LYS A 166 -3.08 -12.41 -2.20
N ILE A 167 -4.12 -11.73 -2.62
CA ILE A 167 -5.46 -11.89 -2.06
C ILE A 167 -6.07 -13.18 -2.61
N GLU A 168 -6.40 -14.09 -1.72
CA GLU A 168 -7.07 -15.36 -2.02
C GLU A 168 -8.47 -15.40 -1.41
N GLY A 169 -9.30 -16.34 -1.85
CA GLY A 169 -10.66 -16.56 -1.35
C GLY A 169 -11.74 -15.67 -1.97
N HIS A 170 -11.36 -14.59 -2.70
CA HIS A 170 -12.32 -13.76 -3.43
C HIS A 170 -13.04 -14.57 -4.52
N LYS A 171 -14.33 -14.31 -4.70
CA LYS A 171 -15.17 -14.97 -5.71
C LYS A 171 -15.32 -14.12 -6.97
N THR A 172 -15.26 -12.81 -6.80
CA THR A 172 -15.41 -11.83 -7.88
C THR A 172 -14.29 -10.81 -7.81
N TYR A 173 -13.86 -10.34 -8.97
CA TYR A 173 -12.87 -9.28 -9.03
C TYR A 173 -13.11 -8.34 -10.22
N LEU A 174 -12.63 -7.12 -10.10
CA LEU A 174 -12.72 -6.09 -11.13
C LEU A 174 -11.39 -5.32 -11.21
N HIS A 175 -10.89 -5.10 -12.42
CA HIS A 175 -9.81 -4.16 -12.66
C HIS A 175 -10.37 -2.75 -12.75
N LEU A 176 -9.85 -1.83 -11.95
CA LEU A 176 -10.17 -0.41 -12.11
C LEU A 176 -9.55 0.12 -13.41
N PRO A 177 -10.15 1.12 -14.05
CA PRO A 177 -9.57 1.73 -15.25
C PRO A 177 -8.14 2.22 -14.99
N PRO A 178 -7.18 2.05 -15.93
CA PRO A 178 -5.80 2.54 -15.77
C PRO A 178 -5.71 4.05 -16.04
N GLU A 179 -6.52 4.82 -15.33
CA GLU A 179 -6.63 6.27 -15.36
C GLU A 179 -6.07 6.85 -14.06
N GLU A 180 -5.46 8.03 -14.11
CA GLU A 180 -4.84 8.68 -12.94
C GLU A 180 -5.78 8.76 -11.72
N LEU A 181 -7.07 8.98 -11.96
CA LEU A 181 -8.11 9.04 -10.94
C LEU A 181 -8.08 7.83 -10.01
N PHE A 182 -7.91 6.62 -10.57
CA PHE A 182 -7.99 5.36 -9.84
C PHE A 182 -6.63 4.81 -9.41
N CYS A 183 -5.54 5.55 -9.67
CA CYS A 183 -4.20 5.04 -9.43
C CYS A 183 -3.73 5.27 -7.99
N ILE A 184 -3.03 4.28 -7.47
CA ILE A 184 -2.12 4.47 -6.34
C ILE A 184 -0.85 5.12 -6.89
N LEU A 185 -0.37 6.18 -6.26
CA LEU A 185 0.85 6.88 -6.58
C LEU A 185 1.98 6.35 -5.71
N HIS A 186 3.09 5.95 -6.32
CA HIS A 186 4.24 5.38 -5.62
C HIS A 186 5.54 6.08 -6.07
N PRO A 187 5.76 7.31 -5.57
CA PRO A 187 6.95 8.08 -5.87
C PRO A 187 8.12 7.63 -5.01
N LYS A 188 9.26 7.36 -5.63
CA LYS A 188 10.49 6.99 -4.94
C LYS A 188 11.66 7.89 -5.31
N GLN A 189 12.64 7.96 -4.41
CA GLN A 189 13.97 8.47 -4.70
C GLN A 189 14.84 7.35 -5.27
N LEU A 190 15.75 7.68 -6.19
CA LEU A 190 16.62 6.68 -6.83
C LEU A 190 17.44 5.87 -5.82
N ASP A 191 18.01 6.52 -4.81
CA ASP A 191 18.82 5.84 -3.79
C ASP A 191 18.01 4.79 -3.01
N ARG A 192 16.76 5.12 -2.66
CA ARG A 192 15.84 4.17 -2.00
C ARG A 192 15.52 2.98 -2.92
N GLN A 193 15.27 3.24 -4.21
CA GLN A 193 15.01 2.18 -5.18
C GLN A 193 16.22 1.26 -5.37
N ILE A 194 17.43 1.83 -5.42
CA ILE A 194 18.67 1.04 -5.49
C ILE A 194 18.82 0.14 -4.24
N ALA A 195 18.60 0.73 -3.05
CA ALA A 195 18.68 -0.03 -1.79
C ALA A 195 17.68 -1.19 -1.76
N GLN A 196 16.44 -0.95 -2.18
CA GLN A 196 15.38 -1.96 -2.23
C GLN A 196 15.70 -3.09 -3.23
N ASN A 197 16.15 -2.77 -4.45
CA ASN A 197 16.52 -3.78 -5.43
C ASN A 197 17.69 -4.64 -4.93
N ASN A 198 18.72 -4.02 -4.33
CA ASN A 198 19.84 -4.75 -3.73
C ASN A 198 19.40 -5.69 -2.59
N LEU A 199 18.38 -5.30 -1.83
CA LEU A 199 17.80 -6.15 -0.78
C LEU A 199 17.06 -7.34 -1.39
N TYR A 200 16.25 -7.14 -2.42
CA TYR A 200 15.54 -8.22 -3.11
C TYR A 200 16.51 -9.22 -3.75
N ASP A 201 17.57 -8.75 -4.42
CA ASP A 201 18.61 -9.59 -4.98
C ASP A 201 19.27 -10.50 -3.89
N LYS A 202 19.50 -9.95 -2.70
CA LYS A 202 20.03 -10.73 -1.56
C LYS A 202 19.03 -11.77 -1.04
N ILE A 203 17.75 -11.40 -0.96
CA ILE A 203 16.69 -12.32 -0.52
C ILE A 203 16.58 -13.50 -1.49
N GLU A 204 16.54 -13.23 -2.79
CA GLU A 204 16.50 -14.27 -3.83
C GLU A 204 17.72 -15.20 -3.78
N GLN A 205 18.92 -14.65 -3.63
CA GLN A 205 20.14 -15.43 -3.55
C GLN A 205 20.24 -16.30 -2.29
N THR A 206 19.67 -15.85 -1.18
CA THR A 206 19.82 -16.55 0.11
C THR A 206 18.63 -17.45 0.46
N GLY A 207 17.53 -17.39 -0.28
CA GLY A 207 16.30 -18.15 -0.01
C GLY A 207 15.68 -17.84 1.38
N ARG A 208 16.04 -16.72 2.01
CA ARG A 208 15.62 -16.38 3.36
C ARG A 208 14.59 -15.24 3.35
N SER A 209 13.36 -15.58 3.68
CA SER A 209 12.25 -14.63 3.94
C SER A 209 12.39 -13.83 5.25
N LYS A 210 13.61 -13.69 5.79
CA LYS A 210 13.86 -13.03 7.09
C LYS A 210 14.27 -11.56 7.02
N TYR A 211 14.25 -10.95 5.85
CA TYR A 211 14.57 -9.54 5.78
C TYR A 211 13.29 -8.71 5.99
N LYS A 212 13.32 -7.89 7.03
CA LYS A 212 12.39 -6.77 7.17
C LYS A 212 12.61 -5.83 5.98
N VAL A 213 11.57 -5.53 5.25
CA VAL A 213 11.56 -4.49 4.21
C VAL A 213 11.37 -3.16 4.88
#